data_37c497be885292546f7895ab6ebeb015
#
_entry.id   37c497be885292546f7895ab6ebeb015
#
_cell.length_a   1.000
_cell.length_b   1.000
_cell.length_c   1.000
_cell.angle_alpha   90.00
_cell.angle_beta   90.00
_cell.angle_gamma   90.00
#
_symmetry.space_group_name_H-M   'P 1'
#
loop_
_entity.id
_entity.type
_entity.pdbx_description
1 polymer ?
#
loop_
_entity_poly.entity_id
_entity_poly.type
_entity_poly.pdbx_seq_one_letter_code
_entity_poly.pdbx_strand_id
1 'polypeptide(L)'
;VVDVIDEPPTDVTDQVLDRWLDEVMTRISLQDADTVAVAGSRALEQTVIQRLAWRLEGPRVDLLVAPNIGDVAGPRVTMRMAADLPLLHLDEPHLTGPKRAIKRTLDVIFGTLLLLLFSPFMIVAAIGTFASSRGPVLYRQQRIGRGGDMITVTKFRTMYVGADQQRGEVIGTPDPEMLDRYKSDPRITPFGRILRRWSIDEMPQVVNVIAGNMSLVGPRPVLTEELGLFDDADHRRHLTKPGLTGLWQVSGRKEVDWLSLIHI
;
A
#
# COMPACT_ATOMS: atom_id res chain seq x y z
N VAL A 1 -12.62 -11.18 19.07
CA VAL A 1 -11.47 -11.45 19.97
C VAL A 1 -11.95 -11.24 21.38
N VAL A 2 -11.87 -12.27 22.22
CA VAL A 2 -12.37 -12.24 23.58
C VAL A 2 -11.25 -11.84 24.55
N ASP A 3 -10.04 -12.37 24.32
CA ASP A 3 -8.86 -12.07 25.14
C ASP A 3 -7.57 -12.21 24.29
N VAL A 4 -6.50 -11.54 24.71
CA VAL A 4 -5.18 -11.62 24.09
C VAL A 4 -4.19 -12.03 25.16
N ILE A 5 -3.40 -13.06 24.89
CA ILE A 5 -2.37 -13.58 25.78
C ILE A 5 -1.01 -13.21 25.21
N ASP A 6 -0.14 -12.66 26.03
CA ASP A 6 1.21 -12.30 25.63
C ASP A 6 2.04 -13.54 25.27
N GLU A 7 3.03 -13.34 24.41
CA GLU A 7 3.95 -14.40 24.00
C GLU A 7 4.75 -14.97 25.16
N PRO A 8 5.15 -16.27 25.09
CA PRO A 8 6.03 -16.83 26.08
C PRO A 8 7.37 -16.08 26.10
N PRO A 9 8.05 -15.98 27.26
CA PRO A 9 9.39 -15.37 27.35
C PRO A 9 10.38 -16.05 26.41
N THR A 10 11.31 -15.28 25.83
CA THR A 10 12.30 -15.75 24.84
C THR A 10 13.32 -16.76 25.41
N ASP A 11 13.60 -16.73 26.72
CA ASP A 11 14.47 -17.70 27.41
C ASP A 11 13.61 -18.78 28.09
N VAL A 12 13.13 -19.73 27.32
CA VAL A 12 12.15 -20.70 27.75
C VAL A 12 12.84 -21.93 28.32
N THR A 13 12.93 -22.02 29.63
CA THR A 13 13.11 -23.33 30.29
C THR A 13 11.77 -24.10 30.28
N ASP A 14 11.82 -25.46 30.25
CA ASP A 14 10.61 -26.28 30.21
C ASP A 14 9.60 -25.90 31.28
N GLN A 15 10.05 -25.52 32.48
CA GLN A 15 9.18 -25.10 33.60
C GLN A 15 8.46 -23.77 33.34
N VAL A 16 9.07 -22.84 32.62
CA VAL A 16 8.48 -21.53 32.26
C VAL A 16 7.42 -21.75 31.18
N LEU A 17 7.72 -22.59 30.20
CA LEU A 17 6.78 -22.96 29.15
C LEU A 17 5.55 -23.65 29.70
N ASP A 18 5.70 -24.62 30.60
CA ASP A 18 4.57 -25.32 31.20
C ASP A 18 3.67 -24.38 32.01
N ARG A 19 4.23 -23.43 32.76
CA ARG A 19 3.45 -22.41 33.47
C ARG A 19 2.66 -21.51 32.50
N TRP A 20 3.28 -21.10 31.41
CA TRP A 20 2.61 -20.28 30.37
C TRP A 20 1.46 -21.06 29.71
N LEU A 21 1.68 -22.35 29.39
CA LEU A 21 0.64 -23.23 28.86
C LEU A 21 -0.53 -23.41 29.85
N ASP A 22 -0.25 -23.57 31.14
CA ASP A 22 -1.29 -23.65 32.18
C ASP A 22 -2.09 -22.36 32.30
N GLU A 23 -1.46 -21.19 32.15
CA GLU A 23 -2.14 -19.91 32.11
C GLU A 23 -3.06 -19.82 30.90
N VAL A 24 -2.56 -20.19 29.69
CA VAL A 24 -3.36 -20.23 28.46
C VAL A 24 -4.59 -21.10 28.62
N MET A 25 -4.43 -22.32 29.13
CA MET A 25 -5.55 -23.26 29.39
C MET A 25 -6.56 -22.72 30.39
N THR A 26 -6.08 -22.04 31.44
CA THR A 26 -6.94 -21.40 32.43
C THR A 26 -7.79 -20.29 31.82
N ARG A 27 -7.18 -19.43 30.98
CA ARG A 27 -7.91 -18.35 30.29
C ARG A 27 -8.92 -18.88 29.29
N ILE A 28 -8.57 -19.93 28.52
CA ILE A 28 -9.50 -20.60 27.59
C ILE A 28 -10.75 -21.07 28.36
N SER A 29 -10.54 -21.73 29.50
CA SER A 29 -11.66 -22.25 30.34
C SER A 29 -12.50 -21.14 30.96
N LEU A 30 -11.89 -20.03 31.39
CA LEU A 30 -12.59 -18.88 31.99
C LEU A 30 -13.43 -18.11 30.96
N GLN A 31 -12.98 -18.06 29.71
CA GLN A 31 -13.64 -17.32 28.63
C GLN A 31 -14.58 -18.20 27.80
N ASP A 32 -14.67 -19.50 28.11
CA ASP A 32 -15.44 -20.49 27.32
C ASP A 32 -15.10 -20.38 25.80
N ALA A 33 -13.80 -20.22 25.49
CA ALA A 33 -13.33 -20.02 24.15
C ALA A 33 -13.32 -21.37 23.41
N ASP A 34 -13.85 -21.37 22.18
CA ASP A 34 -13.88 -22.51 21.26
C ASP A 34 -12.71 -22.50 20.25
N THR A 35 -11.99 -21.40 20.17
CA THR A 35 -10.93 -21.21 19.18
C THR A 35 -9.75 -20.44 19.77
N VAL A 36 -8.55 -20.94 19.59
CA VAL A 36 -7.29 -20.26 19.89
C VAL A 36 -6.55 -19.96 18.61
N ALA A 37 -6.27 -18.69 18.36
CA ALA A 37 -5.46 -18.26 17.23
C ALA A 37 -4.05 -17.85 17.70
N VAL A 38 -3.04 -18.56 17.22
CA VAL A 38 -1.64 -18.22 17.43
C VAL A 38 -1.18 -17.36 16.26
N ALA A 39 -0.93 -16.08 16.50
CA ALA A 39 -0.28 -15.22 15.51
C ALA A 39 1.21 -15.57 15.47
N GLY A 40 1.73 -15.83 14.28
CA GLY A 40 3.13 -16.22 14.08
C GLY A 40 4.07 -15.17 14.64
N SER A 41 4.67 -15.45 15.76
CA SER A 41 5.72 -14.68 16.38
C SER A 41 7.07 -15.38 16.16
N ARG A 42 8.13 -14.60 16.09
CA ARG A 42 9.51 -15.13 16.05
C ARG A 42 9.86 -15.89 17.35
N ALA A 43 9.14 -15.63 18.42
CA ALA A 43 9.31 -16.28 19.72
C ALA A 43 8.57 -17.61 19.85
N LEU A 44 7.61 -17.92 18.97
CA LEU A 44 6.89 -19.20 18.98
C LEU A 44 7.65 -20.23 18.14
N GLU A 45 8.55 -20.96 18.80
CA GLU A 45 9.20 -22.10 18.21
C GLU A 45 8.18 -23.22 17.93
N GLN A 46 8.51 -24.09 16.95
CA GLN A 46 7.66 -25.23 16.57
C GLN A 46 7.28 -26.12 17.77
N THR A 47 8.17 -26.25 18.74
CA THR A 47 7.99 -27.01 20.00
C THR A 47 6.87 -26.44 20.88
N VAL A 48 6.74 -25.11 20.93
CA VAL A 48 5.70 -24.43 21.73
C VAL A 48 4.32 -24.68 21.13
N ILE A 49 4.20 -24.51 19.81
CA ILE A 49 2.95 -24.74 19.08
C ILE A 49 2.54 -26.21 19.21
N GLN A 50 3.48 -27.13 19.11
CA GLN A 50 3.22 -28.57 19.24
C GLN A 50 2.74 -28.94 20.66
N ARG A 51 3.36 -28.41 21.72
CA ARG A 51 2.92 -28.64 23.10
C ARG A 51 1.55 -28.02 23.37
N LEU A 52 1.26 -26.82 22.83
CA LEU A 52 -0.05 -26.20 22.91
C LEU A 52 -1.11 -27.05 22.20
N ALA A 53 -0.82 -27.55 20.99
CA ALA A 53 -1.72 -28.43 20.25
C ALA A 53 -2.07 -29.69 21.08
N TRP A 54 -1.08 -30.35 21.68
CA TRP A 54 -1.31 -31.53 22.53
C TRP A 54 -2.17 -31.22 23.76
N ARG A 55 -2.01 -30.02 24.39
CA ARG A 55 -2.84 -29.59 25.52
C ARG A 55 -4.29 -29.33 25.13
N LEU A 56 -4.53 -28.95 23.87
CA LEU A 56 -5.85 -28.65 23.32
C LEU A 56 -6.57 -29.88 22.76
N GLU A 57 -5.92 -31.04 22.65
CA GLU A 57 -6.57 -32.30 22.18
C GLU A 57 -7.73 -32.79 23.05
N GLY A 58 -7.78 -32.45 24.33
CA GLY A 58 -8.87 -32.85 25.26
C GLY A 58 -10.07 -31.91 25.21
N PRO A 59 -9.90 -30.60 25.38
CA PRO A 59 -10.94 -29.62 25.19
C PRO A 59 -11.32 -29.53 23.68
N ARG A 60 -12.62 -29.33 23.36
CA ARG A 60 -13.06 -29.08 21.98
C ARG A 60 -12.72 -27.63 21.56
N VAL A 61 -11.44 -27.33 21.44
CA VAL A 61 -10.95 -26.02 21.13
C VAL A 61 -10.11 -26.12 19.84
N ASP A 62 -10.47 -25.35 18.83
CA ASP A 62 -9.75 -25.31 17.56
C ASP A 62 -8.48 -24.47 17.68
N LEU A 63 -7.35 -24.99 17.21
CA LEU A 63 -6.08 -24.27 17.13
C LEU A 63 -5.86 -23.76 15.71
N LEU A 64 -5.86 -22.45 15.54
CA LEU A 64 -5.48 -21.78 14.32
C LEU A 64 -4.08 -21.20 14.45
N VAL A 65 -3.20 -21.54 13.54
CA VAL A 65 -1.85 -20.99 13.49
C VAL A 65 -1.75 -20.07 12.26
N ALA A 66 -1.57 -18.78 12.50
CA ALA A 66 -1.30 -17.84 11.43
C ALA A 66 0.19 -17.94 11.02
N PRO A 67 0.50 -18.31 9.79
CA PRO A 67 1.89 -18.29 9.34
C PRO A 67 2.43 -16.86 9.40
N ASN A 68 3.65 -16.69 9.90
CA ASN A 68 4.32 -15.38 9.93
C ASN A 68 4.79 -15.00 8.52
N ILE A 69 3.83 -14.83 7.62
CA ILE A 69 4.06 -14.36 6.25
C ILE A 69 3.65 -12.88 6.25
N GLY A 70 4.55 -12.04 6.76
CA GLY A 70 4.38 -10.59 6.65
C GLY A 70 4.21 -10.19 5.18
N ASP A 71 3.40 -9.16 4.93
CA ASP A 71 3.29 -8.45 3.65
C ASP A 71 2.78 -9.25 2.44
N VAL A 72 2.15 -10.41 2.67
CA VAL A 72 1.48 -11.17 1.60
C VAL A 72 -0.03 -11.10 1.76
N ALA A 73 -0.72 -10.52 0.78
CA ALA A 73 -2.18 -10.48 0.78
C ALA A 73 -2.76 -11.91 0.82
N GLY A 74 -3.70 -12.18 1.74
CA GLY A 74 -4.30 -13.49 1.96
C GLY A 74 -4.73 -14.24 0.69
N PRO A 75 -5.35 -13.59 -0.32
CA PRO A 75 -5.72 -14.26 -1.58
C PRO A 75 -4.55 -14.83 -2.40
N ARG A 76 -3.30 -14.48 -2.08
CA ARG A 76 -2.09 -14.98 -2.74
C ARG A 76 -1.46 -16.17 -2.02
N VAL A 77 -1.99 -16.55 -0.87
CA VAL A 77 -1.51 -17.68 -0.09
C VAL A 77 -2.43 -18.87 -0.34
N THR A 78 -1.91 -19.91 -0.97
CA THR A 78 -2.64 -21.16 -1.18
C THR A 78 -1.88 -22.31 -0.51
N MET A 79 -2.61 -23.15 0.22
CA MET A 79 -2.02 -24.36 0.82
C MET A 79 -2.04 -25.47 -0.23
N ARG A 80 -0.89 -26.09 -0.46
CA ARG A 80 -0.74 -27.28 -1.32
C ARG A 80 -0.06 -28.40 -0.56
N MET A 81 -0.59 -29.62 -0.71
CA MET A 81 0.05 -30.81 -0.17
C MET A 81 1.09 -31.34 -1.17
N ALA A 82 2.31 -31.51 -0.75
CA ALA A 82 3.35 -32.16 -1.52
C ALA A 82 4.03 -33.23 -0.65
N ALA A 83 3.90 -34.50 -1.05
CA ALA A 83 4.42 -35.65 -0.31
C ALA A 83 4.04 -35.61 1.19
N ASP A 84 2.74 -35.41 1.46
CA ASP A 84 2.14 -35.29 2.80
C ASP A 84 2.61 -34.10 3.66
N LEU A 85 3.38 -33.19 3.07
CA LEU A 85 3.76 -31.94 3.72
C LEU A 85 2.87 -30.79 3.27
N PRO A 86 2.26 -30.04 4.19
CA PRO A 86 1.51 -28.83 3.87
C PRO A 86 2.49 -27.72 3.49
N LEU A 87 2.50 -27.35 2.22
CA LEU A 87 3.32 -26.26 1.70
C LEU A 87 2.45 -25.04 1.42
N LEU A 88 2.91 -23.86 1.85
CA LEU A 88 2.31 -22.59 1.48
C LEU A 88 2.87 -22.14 0.13
N HIS A 89 2.03 -22.12 -0.87
CA HIS A 89 2.35 -21.56 -2.17
C HIS A 89 2.01 -20.07 -2.20
N LEU A 90 3.02 -19.24 -2.45
CA LEU A 90 2.86 -17.80 -2.55
C LEU A 90 2.83 -17.43 -4.03
N ASP A 91 1.64 -16.98 -4.48
CA ASP A 91 1.51 -16.49 -5.85
C ASP A 91 2.24 -15.16 -6.03
N GLU A 92 2.99 -15.03 -7.12
CA GLU A 92 3.61 -13.76 -7.49
C GLU A 92 2.55 -12.68 -7.76
N PRO A 93 2.82 -11.40 -7.43
CA PRO A 93 1.88 -10.29 -7.61
C PRO A 93 1.74 -9.86 -9.07
N HIS A 94 1.78 -10.81 -10.01
CA HIS A 94 1.70 -10.53 -11.44
C HIS A 94 0.38 -10.97 -12.04
N LEU A 95 -0.28 -10.05 -12.73
CA LEU A 95 -1.36 -10.42 -13.64
C LEU A 95 -0.75 -11.00 -14.92
N THR A 96 -0.98 -12.29 -15.17
CA THR A 96 -0.51 -13.00 -16.35
C THR A 96 -1.67 -13.42 -17.25
N GLY A 97 -1.39 -13.63 -18.54
CA GLY A 97 -2.34 -14.16 -19.49
C GLY A 97 -3.64 -13.36 -19.60
N PRO A 98 -4.81 -14.03 -19.60
CA PRO A 98 -6.11 -13.42 -19.82
C PRO A 98 -6.47 -12.34 -18.81
N LYS A 99 -6.08 -12.50 -17.54
CA LYS A 99 -6.34 -11.52 -16.47
C LYS A 99 -5.68 -10.16 -16.78
N ARG A 100 -4.46 -10.17 -17.33
CA ARG A 100 -3.76 -8.95 -17.76
C ARG A 100 -4.49 -8.28 -18.93
N ALA A 101 -4.97 -9.04 -19.90
CA ALA A 101 -5.72 -8.51 -21.05
C ALA A 101 -7.05 -7.88 -20.59
N ILE A 102 -7.82 -8.58 -19.75
CA ILE A 102 -9.06 -8.05 -19.17
C ILE A 102 -8.80 -6.76 -18.41
N LYS A 103 -7.81 -6.76 -17.52
CA LYS A 103 -7.44 -5.55 -16.75
C LYS A 103 -7.08 -4.38 -17.67
N ARG A 104 -6.32 -4.64 -18.74
CA ARG A 104 -5.95 -3.62 -19.73
C ARG A 104 -7.17 -3.07 -20.47
N THR A 105 -8.08 -3.93 -20.89
CA THR A 105 -9.32 -3.54 -21.55
C THR A 105 -10.18 -2.66 -20.64
N LEU A 106 -10.34 -3.05 -19.37
CA LEU A 106 -11.05 -2.26 -18.37
C LEU A 106 -10.38 -0.89 -18.12
N ASP A 107 -9.04 -0.85 -18.01
CA ASP A 107 -8.30 0.41 -17.86
C ASP A 107 -8.54 1.36 -19.05
N VAL A 108 -8.57 0.84 -20.28
CA VAL A 108 -8.83 1.66 -21.48
C VAL A 108 -10.29 2.12 -21.54
N ILE A 109 -11.25 1.22 -21.34
CA ILE A 109 -12.68 1.57 -21.40
C ILE A 109 -13.02 2.61 -20.34
N PHE A 110 -12.73 2.33 -19.08
CA PHE A 110 -13.05 3.24 -17.98
C PHE A 110 -12.20 4.51 -18.02
N GLY A 111 -10.93 4.43 -18.43
CA GLY A 111 -10.08 5.60 -18.64
C GLY A 111 -10.64 6.52 -19.72
N THR A 112 -11.10 5.98 -20.85
CA THR A 112 -11.73 6.76 -21.90
C THR A 112 -13.04 7.38 -21.45
N LEU A 113 -13.88 6.62 -20.74
CA LEU A 113 -15.14 7.13 -20.18
C LEU A 113 -14.88 8.27 -19.20
N LEU A 114 -13.90 8.12 -18.29
CA LEU A 114 -13.51 9.18 -17.35
C LEU A 114 -12.98 10.41 -18.08
N LEU A 115 -12.14 10.22 -19.11
CA LEU A 115 -11.63 11.33 -19.91
C LEU A 115 -12.76 12.12 -20.58
N LEU A 116 -13.74 11.45 -21.17
CA LEU A 116 -14.90 12.10 -21.80
C LEU A 116 -15.78 12.81 -20.77
N LEU A 117 -16.11 12.12 -19.67
CA LEU A 117 -16.97 12.66 -18.60
C LEU A 117 -16.36 13.90 -17.95
N PHE A 118 -15.06 13.87 -17.67
CA PHE A 118 -14.38 14.98 -16.98
C PHE A 118 -13.75 16.00 -17.93
N SER A 119 -13.82 15.82 -19.25
CA SER A 119 -13.26 16.75 -20.23
C SER A 119 -13.75 18.20 -20.05
N PRO A 120 -15.04 18.51 -19.75
CA PRO A 120 -15.46 19.89 -19.50
C PRO A 120 -14.74 20.50 -18.29
N PHE A 121 -14.60 19.73 -17.21
CA PHE A 121 -13.89 20.19 -16.01
C PHE A 121 -12.39 20.38 -16.26
N MET A 122 -11.79 19.53 -17.09
CA MET A 122 -10.40 19.66 -17.50
C MET A 122 -10.16 20.91 -18.33
N ILE A 123 -11.11 21.28 -19.20
CA ILE A 123 -11.05 22.54 -19.97
C ILE A 123 -11.10 23.75 -19.04
N VAL A 124 -12.03 23.75 -18.07
CA VAL A 124 -12.11 24.83 -17.07
C VAL A 124 -10.84 24.91 -16.23
N ALA A 125 -10.31 23.76 -15.81
CA ALA A 125 -9.04 23.69 -15.08
C ALA A 125 -7.87 24.21 -15.89
N ALA A 126 -7.83 23.91 -17.19
CA ALA A 126 -6.79 24.41 -18.11
C ALA A 126 -6.84 25.94 -18.23
N ILE A 127 -8.03 26.51 -18.46
CA ILE A 127 -8.25 27.95 -18.55
C ILE A 127 -7.89 28.64 -17.23
N GLY A 128 -8.37 28.11 -16.09
CA GLY A 128 -8.07 28.66 -14.78
C GLY A 128 -6.59 28.60 -14.41
N THR A 129 -5.89 27.51 -14.78
CA THR A 129 -4.44 27.40 -14.59
C THR A 129 -3.69 28.46 -15.40
N PHE A 130 -4.06 28.64 -16.65
CA PHE A 130 -3.45 29.67 -17.53
C PHE A 130 -3.71 31.10 -17.02
N ALA A 131 -4.95 31.37 -16.58
CA ALA A 131 -5.34 32.69 -16.05
C ALA A 131 -4.64 32.99 -14.71
N SER A 132 -4.47 31.99 -13.85
CA SER A 132 -3.84 32.13 -12.52
C SER A 132 -2.33 32.39 -12.61
N SER A 133 -1.66 31.82 -13.60
CA SER A 133 -0.23 31.99 -13.84
C SER A 133 0.06 31.74 -15.31
N ARG A 134 0.49 32.79 -16.06
CA ARG A 134 0.83 32.66 -17.47
C ARG A 134 1.97 31.65 -17.67
N GLY A 135 1.83 30.77 -18.68
CA GLY A 135 2.81 29.72 -19.01
C GLY A 135 2.15 28.38 -19.33
N PRO A 136 2.92 27.27 -19.38
CA PRO A 136 2.40 25.96 -19.75
C PRO A 136 1.33 25.50 -18.76
N VAL A 137 0.19 25.03 -19.27
CA VAL A 137 -0.94 24.55 -18.46
C VAL A 137 -0.63 23.20 -17.80
N LEU A 138 0.09 22.34 -18.51
CA LEU A 138 0.47 21.02 -18.07
C LEU A 138 1.90 21.00 -17.53
N TYR A 139 2.08 20.30 -16.43
CA TYR A 139 3.36 19.98 -15.82
C TYR A 139 3.65 18.51 -16.04
N ARG A 140 4.88 18.18 -16.44
CA ARG A 140 5.34 16.82 -16.67
C ARG A 140 6.44 16.49 -15.71
N GLN A 141 6.34 15.31 -15.08
CA GLN A 141 7.29 14.85 -14.08
C GLN A 141 7.69 13.41 -14.34
N GLN A 142 8.97 13.13 -14.25
CA GLN A 142 9.48 11.77 -14.31
C GLN A 142 9.15 11.04 -13.00
N ARG A 143 8.66 9.84 -13.13
CA ARG A 143 8.30 8.95 -12.04
C ARG A 143 8.74 7.53 -12.34
N ILE A 144 8.85 6.71 -11.32
CA ILE A 144 9.16 5.30 -11.47
C ILE A 144 7.88 4.53 -11.78
N GLY A 145 7.93 3.78 -12.87
CA GLY A 145 6.88 2.91 -13.35
C GLY A 145 7.13 1.45 -13.01
N ARG A 146 6.51 0.56 -13.79
CA ARG A 146 6.66 -0.87 -13.63
C ARG A 146 8.08 -1.32 -13.99
N GLY A 147 8.65 -2.22 -13.16
CA GLY A 147 10.00 -2.78 -13.40
C GLY A 147 11.13 -1.79 -13.15
N GLY A 148 10.85 -0.60 -12.59
CA GLY A 148 11.84 0.46 -12.43
C GLY A 148 11.95 1.41 -13.63
N ASP A 149 11.17 1.19 -14.70
CA ASP A 149 11.18 2.03 -15.89
C ASP A 149 10.73 3.46 -15.57
N MET A 150 11.35 4.44 -16.20
CA MET A 150 10.95 5.84 -16.06
C MET A 150 9.72 6.14 -16.91
N ILE A 151 8.68 6.68 -16.28
CA ILE A 151 7.47 7.15 -16.95
C ILE A 151 7.29 8.66 -16.78
N THR A 152 6.72 9.31 -17.77
CA THR A 152 6.35 10.72 -17.67
C THR A 152 4.90 10.85 -17.24
N VAL A 153 4.69 11.37 -16.04
CA VAL A 153 3.36 11.63 -15.48
C VAL A 153 2.97 13.07 -15.77
N THR A 154 1.76 13.28 -16.28
CA THR A 154 1.25 14.59 -16.66
C THR A 154 0.20 15.08 -15.66
N LYS A 155 0.34 16.34 -15.18
CA LYS A 155 -0.59 16.99 -14.26
C LYS A 155 -0.93 18.40 -14.73
N PHE A 156 -1.99 19.00 -14.20
CA PHE A 156 -2.14 20.46 -14.29
C PHE A 156 -1.09 21.13 -13.42
N ARG A 157 -0.53 22.23 -13.93
CA ARG A 157 0.41 23.05 -13.16
C ARG A 157 -0.34 23.79 -12.06
N THR A 158 0.00 23.51 -10.82
CA THR A 158 -0.59 24.13 -9.62
C THR A 158 0.34 25.13 -8.94
N MET A 159 1.57 25.26 -9.41
CA MET A 159 2.61 26.17 -8.91
C MET A 159 2.97 27.22 -9.93
N TYR A 160 3.56 28.33 -9.46
CA TYR A 160 4.12 29.36 -10.35
C TYR A 160 5.23 28.81 -11.23
N VAL A 161 5.47 29.46 -12.37
CA VAL A 161 6.55 29.08 -13.27
C VAL A 161 7.89 29.28 -12.54
N GLY A 162 8.80 28.30 -12.66
CA GLY A 162 10.09 28.34 -11.98
C GLY A 162 10.08 27.84 -10.51
N ALA A 163 8.93 27.38 -9.99
CA ALA A 163 8.81 26.89 -8.61
C ALA A 163 9.75 25.71 -8.29
N ASP A 164 10.15 24.93 -9.29
CA ASP A 164 11.09 23.81 -9.10
C ASP A 164 12.48 24.30 -8.70
N GLN A 165 12.92 25.44 -9.21
CA GLN A 165 14.23 26.04 -8.88
C GLN A 165 14.29 26.53 -7.43
N GLN A 166 13.15 26.89 -6.86
CA GLN A 166 13.02 27.34 -5.46
C GLN A 166 12.83 26.19 -4.48
N ARG A 167 12.85 24.93 -4.94
CA ARG A 167 12.58 23.75 -4.10
C ARG A 167 13.60 23.64 -2.97
N GLY A 168 14.87 23.81 -3.25
CA GLY A 168 15.95 23.71 -2.24
C GLY A 168 15.88 24.80 -1.17
N GLU A 169 15.42 26.01 -1.53
CA GLU A 169 15.32 27.15 -0.60
C GLU A 169 14.11 27.03 0.33
N VAL A 170 13.00 26.46 -0.17
CA VAL A 170 11.71 26.42 0.57
C VAL A 170 11.54 25.14 1.40
N ILE A 171 12.11 24.02 0.96
CA ILE A 171 11.84 22.70 1.55
C ILE A 171 13.02 22.22 2.41
N GLY A 172 14.25 22.67 2.16
CA GLY A 172 15.44 22.07 2.80
C GLY A 172 15.62 20.60 2.43
N THR A 173 16.21 19.80 3.30
CA THR A 173 16.34 18.34 3.14
C THR A 173 14.97 17.65 3.25
N PRO A 174 14.70 16.55 2.51
CA PRO A 174 13.45 15.82 2.59
C PRO A 174 13.29 15.17 3.98
N ASP A 175 12.47 15.76 4.82
CA ASP A 175 12.08 15.24 6.12
C ASP A 175 10.63 14.75 6.03
N PRO A 176 10.31 13.51 6.44
CA PRO A 176 8.95 12.98 6.45
C PRO A 176 7.95 13.84 7.26
N GLU A 177 8.40 14.53 8.32
CA GLU A 177 7.55 15.42 9.12
C GLU A 177 7.14 16.71 8.37
N MET A 178 7.77 17.00 7.22
CA MET A 178 7.44 18.19 6.41
C MET A 178 6.17 18.06 5.58
N LEU A 179 5.49 16.92 5.54
CA LEU A 179 4.21 16.76 4.82
C LEU A 179 3.14 17.79 5.24
N ASP A 180 3.16 18.26 6.47
CA ASP A 180 2.23 19.30 6.95
C ASP A 180 2.59 20.72 6.46
N ARG A 181 3.85 21.01 6.14
CA ARG A 181 4.26 22.30 5.54
C ARG A 181 3.75 22.46 4.11
N TYR A 182 3.38 21.39 3.40
CA TYR A 182 2.80 21.47 2.06
C TYR A 182 1.41 22.15 2.03
N LYS A 183 0.74 22.33 3.17
CA LYS A 183 -0.52 23.05 3.23
C LYS A 183 -0.36 24.56 3.00
N SER A 184 0.81 25.12 3.29
CA SER A 184 1.12 26.55 3.19
C SER A 184 2.25 26.90 2.22
N ASP A 185 2.58 26.01 1.26
CA ASP A 185 3.63 26.24 0.27
C ASP A 185 3.32 27.50 -0.56
N PRO A 186 4.15 28.57 -0.45
CA PRO A 186 3.91 29.85 -1.14
C PRO A 186 4.01 29.75 -2.67
N ARG A 187 4.62 28.69 -3.19
CA ARG A 187 4.77 28.46 -4.63
C ARG A 187 3.46 28.01 -5.28
N ILE A 188 2.45 27.60 -4.48
CA ILE A 188 1.18 27.13 -5.00
C ILE A 188 0.29 28.32 -5.31
N THR A 189 -0.22 28.40 -6.55
CA THR A 189 -1.16 29.45 -6.95
C THR A 189 -2.50 29.29 -6.19
N PRO A 190 -3.28 30.37 -5.98
CA PRO A 190 -4.59 30.26 -5.34
C PRO A 190 -5.52 29.28 -6.06
N PHE A 191 -5.55 29.29 -7.38
CA PHE A 191 -6.31 28.33 -8.17
C PHE A 191 -5.73 26.92 -8.08
N GLY A 192 -4.40 26.78 -8.08
CA GLY A 192 -3.71 25.50 -7.89
C GLY A 192 -4.05 24.83 -6.56
N ARG A 193 -4.31 25.62 -5.50
CA ARG A 193 -4.77 25.12 -4.20
C ARG A 193 -6.15 24.46 -4.31
N ILE A 194 -7.05 25.05 -5.09
CA ILE A 194 -8.37 24.46 -5.38
C ILE A 194 -8.23 23.15 -6.14
N LEU A 195 -7.41 23.13 -7.20
CA LEU A 195 -7.17 21.92 -7.99
C LEU A 195 -6.61 20.77 -7.13
N ARG A 196 -5.64 21.05 -6.26
CA ARG A 196 -5.04 20.05 -5.35
C ARG A 196 -6.03 19.55 -4.30
N ARG A 197 -6.88 20.42 -3.77
CA ARG A 197 -7.91 20.05 -2.78
C ARG A 197 -8.84 18.97 -3.33
N TRP A 198 -9.22 19.08 -4.59
CA TRP A 198 -10.13 18.18 -5.28
C TRP A 198 -9.42 17.13 -6.14
N SER A 199 -8.09 17.10 -6.13
CA SER A 199 -7.25 16.23 -6.97
C SER A 199 -7.52 16.35 -8.47
N ILE A 200 -8.07 17.49 -8.91
CA ILE A 200 -8.32 17.79 -10.32
C ILE A 200 -7.00 17.93 -11.08
N ASP A 201 -5.94 18.35 -10.39
CA ASP A 201 -4.60 18.48 -10.97
C ASP A 201 -4.05 17.13 -11.47
N GLU A 202 -4.48 16.02 -10.93
CA GLU A 202 -4.04 14.67 -11.34
C GLU A 202 -4.86 14.07 -12.49
N MET A 203 -5.99 14.69 -12.88
CA MET A 203 -6.86 14.15 -13.94
C MET A 203 -6.16 13.93 -15.29
N PRO A 204 -5.21 14.76 -15.75
CA PRO A 204 -4.50 14.50 -17.00
C PRO A 204 -3.76 13.15 -17.03
N GLN A 205 -3.48 12.54 -15.88
CA GLN A 205 -2.85 11.22 -15.82
C GLN A 205 -3.74 10.10 -16.39
N VAL A 206 -5.04 10.32 -16.57
CA VAL A 206 -5.91 9.39 -17.31
C VAL A 206 -5.36 9.10 -18.71
N VAL A 207 -4.72 10.07 -19.36
CA VAL A 207 -4.03 9.86 -20.64
C VAL A 207 -2.89 8.84 -20.50
N ASN A 208 -2.15 8.86 -19.38
CA ASN A 208 -1.11 7.86 -19.08
C ASN A 208 -1.71 6.45 -18.91
N VAL A 209 -2.91 6.35 -18.34
CA VAL A 209 -3.64 5.07 -18.23
C VAL A 209 -4.04 4.54 -19.60
N ILE A 210 -4.63 5.38 -20.45
CA ILE A 210 -5.04 5.03 -21.81
C ILE A 210 -3.79 4.66 -22.66
N ALA A 211 -2.69 5.38 -22.51
CA ALA A 211 -1.42 5.08 -23.18
C ALA A 211 -0.78 3.76 -22.69
N GLY A 212 -1.11 3.31 -21.46
CA GLY A 212 -0.65 2.04 -20.91
C GLY A 212 0.58 2.14 -20.02
N ASN A 213 1.06 3.32 -19.70
CA ASN A 213 2.17 3.55 -18.77
C ASN A 213 1.70 3.46 -17.32
N MET A 214 0.40 3.70 -17.08
CA MET A 214 -0.27 3.61 -15.79
C MET A 214 -1.50 2.70 -15.88
N SER A 215 -2.10 2.43 -14.73
CA SER A 215 -3.38 1.75 -14.56
C SER A 215 -4.35 2.69 -13.82
N LEU A 216 -5.66 2.42 -13.86
CA LEU A 216 -6.61 3.15 -13.01
C LEU A 216 -6.33 2.88 -11.53
N VAL A 217 -6.13 1.62 -11.16
CA VAL A 217 -5.85 1.20 -9.80
C VAL A 217 -4.46 0.56 -9.74
N GLY A 218 -3.63 1.04 -8.83
CA GLY A 218 -2.27 0.56 -8.64
C GLY A 218 -1.53 1.38 -7.58
N PRO A 219 -0.25 1.04 -7.30
CA PRO A 219 0.58 1.80 -6.37
C PRO A 219 0.82 3.23 -6.86
N ARG A 220 1.04 4.15 -5.93
CA ARG A 220 1.42 5.53 -6.28
C ARG A 220 2.74 5.54 -7.04
N PRO A 221 2.83 6.26 -8.18
CA PRO A 221 4.10 6.45 -8.88
C PRO A 221 5.07 7.28 -8.03
N VAL A 222 6.26 6.75 -7.79
CA VAL A 222 7.27 7.27 -6.86
C VAL A 222 8.22 8.22 -7.59
N LEU A 223 8.76 9.20 -6.87
CA LEU A 223 9.87 10.04 -7.36
C LEU A 223 11.18 9.27 -7.30
N THR A 224 12.09 9.56 -8.22
CA THR A 224 13.44 8.98 -8.19
C THR A 224 14.19 9.30 -6.89
N GLU A 225 13.94 10.47 -6.33
CA GLU A 225 14.54 10.93 -5.08
C GLU A 225 14.05 10.15 -3.85
N GLU A 226 12.82 9.60 -3.92
CA GLU A 226 12.21 8.80 -2.86
C GLU A 226 12.78 7.37 -2.80
N LEU A 227 13.43 6.88 -3.88
CA LEU A 227 13.99 5.51 -3.92
C LEU A 227 15.03 5.23 -2.83
N GLY A 228 15.82 6.23 -2.47
CA GLY A 228 16.83 6.09 -1.42
C GLY A 228 16.27 5.89 -0.01
N LEU A 229 14.96 6.08 0.17
CA LEU A 229 14.24 5.88 1.42
C LEU A 229 13.56 4.50 1.50
N PHE A 230 13.60 3.71 0.42
CA PHE A 230 12.89 2.44 0.29
C PHE A 230 13.77 1.28 0.72
N ASP A 231 13.16 0.34 1.42
CA ASP A 231 13.74 -0.97 1.69
C ASP A 231 13.47 -1.96 0.53
N ASP A 232 14.00 -3.20 0.66
CA ASP A 232 13.81 -4.24 -0.36
C ASP A 232 12.34 -4.66 -0.52
N ALA A 233 11.52 -4.55 0.53
CA ALA A 233 10.10 -4.84 0.47
C ALA A 233 9.34 -3.77 -0.31
N ASP A 234 9.71 -2.50 -0.14
CA ASP A 234 9.15 -1.36 -0.86
C ASP A 234 9.34 -1.47 -2.37
N HIS A 235 10.48 -2.00 -2.82
CA HIS A 235 10.76 -2.19 -4.24
C HIS A 235 9.78 -3.14 -4.94
N ARG A 236 9.10 -4.03 -4.20
CA ARG A 236 8.09 -4.95 -4.77
C ARG A 236 6.89 -4.23 -5.39
N ARG A 237 6.59 -3.01 -4.97
CA ARG A 237 5.53 -2.18 -5.57
C ARG A 237 5.77 -1.89 -7.06
N HIS A 238 7.02 -1.89 -7.51
CA HIS A 238 7.37 -1.68 -8.91
C HIS A 238 7.10 -2.90 -9.81
N LEU A 239 6.72 -4.05 -9.24
CA LEU A 239 6.32 -5.22 -10.01
C LEU A 239 5.02 -4.98 -10.79
N THR A 240 4.20 -4.00 -10.38
CA THR A 240 2.94 -3.64 -11.02
C THR A 240 2.98 -2.24 -11.63
N LYS A 241 2.03 -1.93 -12.54
CA LYS A 241 1.91 -0.58 -13.08
C LYS A 241 1.42 0.38 -12.00
N PRO A 242 2.00 1.60 -11.89
CA PRO A 242 1.47 2.60 -10.99
C PRO A 242 0.05 2.99 -11.36
N GLY A 243 -0.75 3.34 -10.35
CA GLY A 243 -2.16 3.69 -10.48
C GLY A 243 -2.43 5.18 -10.46
N LEU A 244 -3.53 5.57 -11.09
CA LEU A 244 -4.15 6.88 -10.91
C LEU A 244 -4.75 6.99 -9.50
N THR A 245 -5.35 5.91 -9.03
CA THR A 245 -5.83 5.72 -7.65
C THR A 245 -5.31 4.42 -7.07
N GLY A 246 -5.40 4.26 -5.77
CA GLY A 246 -4.97 3.06 -5.06
C GLY A 246 -5.57 2.97 -3.67
N LEU A 247 -5.37 1.84 -3.01
CA LEU A 247 -5.92 1.55 -1.69
C LEU A 247 -5.58 2.65 -0.67
N TRP A 248 -4.34 3.13 -0.65
CA TRP A 248 -3.89 4.19 0.24
C TRP A 248 -4.67 5.50 0.09
N GLN A 249 -5.14 5.83 -1.14
CA GLN A 249 -5.89 7.05 -1.41
C GLN A 249 -7.32 7.00 -0.87
N VAL A 250 -7.89 5.80 -0.73
CA VAL A 250 -9.25 5.59 -0.23
C VAL A 250 -9.29 5.22 1.26
N SER A 251 -8.16 4.79 1.83
CA SER A 251 -8.05 4.34 3.23
C SER A 251 -7.60 5.43 4.21
N GLY A 252 -7.71 6.73 3.86
CA GLY A 252 -7.48 7.82 4.82
C GLY A 252 -6.36 8.81 4.51
N ARG A 253 -5.70 8.72 3.37
CA ARG A 253 -4.68 9.68 2.80
C ARG A 253 -3.62 10.26 3.76
N LYS A 254 -4.00 10.68 4.98
CA LYS A 254 -3.15 11.43 5.93
C LYS A 254 -2.96 10.73 7.26
N GLU A 255 -3.81 9.75 7.56
CA GLU A 255 -3.78 9.00 8.82
C GLU A 255 -3.10 7.65 8.65
N VAL A 256 -2.73 7.32 7.42
CA VAL A 256 -2.09 6.05 7.08
C VAL A 256 -0.59 6.24 7.25
N ASP A 257 -0.01 5.53 8.18
CA ASP A 257 1.43 5.50 8.42
C ASP A 257 2.19 5.15 7.14
N TRP A 258 3.44 5.64 7.00
CA TRP A 258 4.31 5.40 5.84
C TRP A 258 4.34 3.93 5.42
N LEU A 259 4.38 3.02 6.38
CA LEU A 259 4.33 1.56 6.18
C LEU A 259 3.04 1.09 5.49
N SER A 260 1.91 1.72 5.75
CA SER A 260 0.62 1.38 5.12
C SER A 260 0.53 1.78 3.64
N LEU A 261 1.45 2.65 3.16
CA LEU A 261 1.58 2.99 1.73
C LEU A 261 2.17 1.84 0.91
N ILE A 262 2.73 0.83 1.56
CA ILE A 262 3.48 -0.28 0.98
C ILE A 262 2.56 -1.48 0.72
N HIS A 263 1.54 -1.68 1.56
CA HIS A 263 0.63 -2.82 1.47
C HIS A 263 -0.36 -2.66 0.31
N ILE A 264 -0.09 -3.37 -0.77
CA ILE A 264 -0.98 -3.55 -1.94
C ILE A 264 -1.20 -5.02 -2.19
#